data_b8f69dc140d65fcfd6827f714ba2a023
#
_entry.id   b8f69dc140d65fcfd6827f714ba2a023
#
_cell.length_a   1.000
_cell.length_b   1.000
_cell.length_c   1.000
_cell.angle_alpha   90.00
_cell.angle_beta   90.00
_cell.angle_gamma   90.00
#
_symmetry.space_group_name_H-M   'P 1'
#
loop_
_entity.id
_entity.type
_entity.pdbx_description
1 polymer ?
#
loop_
_entity_poly.entity_id
_entity_poly.type
_entity_poly.pdbx_seq_one_letter_code
_entity_poly.pdbx_strand_id
1 'polypeptide(L)'
;MNFFQPIAALLGAALIFSTVLAQEGEGKPDKIASVNMQRLVSSFYKTKLTRDSFKQYEDRLKDADGKKVEEITALNEEAQALRKSGEGSSVNAEKRSQIFREASFKKQRADNLQKGRVAWARQKQAAFNDKINTELAMHRKEIIAIIQEVAKAEGYDFVFNRSGASGAGIPILSYSKDATDITGSLLERINKDAPEEKEEE
;
A
#
# COMPACT_ATOMS: atom_id res chain seq x y z
N MET A 1 82.83 -68.25 -17.64
CA MET A 1 82.78 -67.90 -16.18
C MET A 1 82.08 -66.55 -16.08
N ASN A 2 81.16 -66.47 -15.21
CA ASN A 2 80.35 -65.33 -14.76
C ASN A 2 79.05 -65.05 -15.45
N PHE A 3 78.09 -65.55 -14.70
CA PHE A 3 76.64 -65.26 -14.79
C PHE A 3 76.34 -63.79 -14.50
N PHE A 4 75.47 -63.20 -15.27
CA PHE A 4 74.67 -62.08 -14.83
C PHE A 4 73.26 -62.19 -15.41
N GLN A 5 72.30 -62.57 -14.56
CA GLN A 5 70.89 -62.44 -14.84
C GLN A 5 70.41 -61.05 -14.49
N PRO A 6 69.59 -60.41 -15.30
CA PRO A 6 68.82 -59.25 -14.82
C PRO A 6 67.42 -59.66 -14.36
N ILE A 7 67.13 -59.27 -13.18
CA ILE A 7 65.79 -59.37 -12.51
C ILE A 7 64.89 -58.30 -13.18
N ALA A 8 63.86 -58.80 -13.84
CA ALA A 8 62.78 -57.95 -14.36
C ALA A 8 61.82 -57.60 -13.20
N ALA A 9 61.83 -56.35 -12.75
CA ALA A 9 60.83 -55.81 -11.81
C ALA A 9 59.56 -55.41 -12.54
N LEU A 10 58.49 -56.19 -12.35
CA LEU A 10 57.11 -55.88 -12.77
C LEU A 10 56.53 -54.85 -11.82
N LEU A 11 56.49 -53.59 -12.24
CA LEU A 11 55.72 -52.53 -11.60
C LEU A 11 54.24 -52.62 -12.04
N GLY A 12 53.42 -53.25 -11.19
CA GLY A 12 51.98 -53.24 -11.34
C GLY A 12 51.43 -51.90 -10.89
N ALA A 13 51.07 -51.05 -11.82
CA ALA A 13 50.29 -49.83 -11.55
C ALA A 13 48.82 -50.19 -11.31
N ALA A 14 48.44 -50.30 -10.05
CA ALA A 14 47.03 -50.39 -9.67
C ALA A 14 46.39 -49.03 -9.87
N LEU A 15 45.66 -48.84 -10.97
CA LEU A 15 44.74 -47.75 -11.19
C LEU A 15 43.55 -47.92 -10.26
N ILE A 16 43.58 -47.24 -9.11
CA ILE A 16 42.41 -47.07 -8.24
C ILE A 16 41.45 -46.11 -8.95
N PHE A 17 40.50 -46.64 -9.70
CA PHE A 17 39.35 -45.89 -10.16
C PHE A 17 38.48 -45.59 -8.95
N SER A 18 38.69 -44.42 -8.31
CA SER A 18 37.74 -43.85 -7.35
C SER A 18 36.50 -43.47 -8.12
N THR A 19 35.50 -44.37 -8.19
CA THR A 19 34.15 -44.02 -8.55
C THR A 19 33.62 -43.11 -7.45
N VAL A 20 33.66 -41.79 -7.69
CA VAL A 20 32.84 -40.85 -6.96
C VAL A 20 31.39 -41.19 -7.33
N LEU A 21 30.77 -42.03 -6.49
CA LEU A 21 29.32 -42.14 -6.44
C LEU A 21 28.83 -40.74 -6.07
N ALA A 22 28.46 -39.91 -7.04
CA ALA A 22 27.59 -38.79 -6.84
C ALA A 22 26.33 -39.38 -6.24
N GLN A 23 26.20 -39.28 -4.93
CA GLN A 23 24.98 -39.54 -4.21
C GLN A 23 24.04 -38.45 -4.63
N GLU A 24 23.33 -38.66 -5.79
CA GLU A 24 22.10 -37.94 -6.06
C GLU A 24 21.19 -38.23 -4.90
N GLY A 25 21.23 -37.36 -3.88
CA GLY A 25 20.20 -37.32 -2.89
C GLY A 25 18.92 -37.10 -3.67
N GLU A 26 18.06 -38.10 -3.79
CA GLU A 26 16.67 -37.95 -4.17
C GLU A 26 16.06 -36.97 -3.16
N GLY A 27 16.31 -35.67 -3.38
CA GLY A 27 15.64 -34.61 -2.67
C GLY A 27 14.16 -34.80 -2.97
N LYS A 28 13.37 -35.03 -1.93
CA LYS A 28 11.92 -34.98 -2.04
C LYS A 28 11.58 -33.71 -2.83
N PRO A 29 10.79 -33.79 -3.92
CA PRO A 29 10.47 -32.61 -4.71
C PRO A 29 9.86 -31.53 -3.82
N ASP A 30 10.35 -30.30 -3.95
CA ASP A 30 9.87 -29.17 -3.15
C ASP A 30 8.35 -29.02 -3.33
N LYS A 31 7.63 -28.90 -2.21
CA LYS A 31 6.20 -28.64 -2.22
C LYS A 31 5.98 -27.14 -2.35
N ILE A 32 5.48 -26.70 -3.51
CA ILE A 32 5.37 -25.30 -3.87
C ILE A 32 3.90 -24.87 -3.86
N ALA A 33 3.62 -23.72 -3.22
CA ALA A 33 2.33 -23.05 -3.31
C ALA A 33 2.43 -21.69 -4.00
N SER A 34 1.30 -21.22 -4.48
CA SER A 34 1.14 -19.86 -5.00
C SER A 34 -0.04 -19.15 -4.34
N VAL A 35 0.06 -17.83 -4.20
CA VAL A 35 -1.00 -16.98 -3.65
C VAL A 35 -1.19 -15.74 -4.50
N ASN A 36 -2.41 -15.25 -4.57
CA ASN A 36 -2.72 -13.93 -5.11
C ASN A 36 -2.84 -12.92 -3.96
N MET A 37 -1.73 -12.25 -3.63
CA MET A 37 -1.68 -11.32 -2.50
C MET A 37 -2.59 -10.12 -2.70
N GLN A 38 -2.78 -9.65 -3.93
CA GLN A 38 -3.69 -8.55 -4.24
C GLN A 38 -5.14 -8.92 -3.89
N ARG A 39 -5.56 -10.15 -4.27
CA ARG A 39 -6.89 -10.67 -3.94
C ARG A 39 -7.06 -10.87 -2.43
N LEU A 40 -6.06 -11.40 -1.75
CA LEU A 40 -6.09 -11.57 -0.29
C LEU A 40 -6.29 -10.22 0.41
N VAL A 41 -5.47 -9.21 0.09
CA VAL A 41 -5.58 -7.88 0.70
C VAL A 41 -6.91 -7.21 0.39
N SER A 42 -7.38 -7.27 -0.86
CA SER A 42 -8.64 -6.60 -1.26
C SER A 42 -9.88 -7.24 -0.66
N SER A 43 -9.85 -8.56 -0.41
CA SER A 43 -10.97 -9.34 0.14
C SER A 43 -10.87 -9.56 1.66
N PHE A 44 -9.82 -9.10 2.32
CA PHE A 44 -9.70 -9.19 3.77
C PHE A 44 -10.71 -8.29 4.46
N TYR A 45 -11.52 -8.82 5.38
CA TYR A 45 -12.58 -8.06 6.03
C TYR A 45 -12.09 -6.79 6.72
N LYS A 46 -10.91 -6.83 7.36
CA LYS A 46 -10.31 -5.64 7.98
C LYS A 46 -9.99 -4.55 6.95
N THR A 47 -9.59 -4.93 5.73
CA THR A 47 -9.36 -3.97 4.64
C THR A 47 -10.67 -3.32 4.20
N LYS A 48 -11.78 -4.07 4.15
CA LYS A 48 -13.11 -3.51 3.86
C LYS A 48 -13.51 -2.50 4.94
N LEU A 49 -13.46 -2.88 6.23
CA LEU A 49 -13.77 -1.99 7.35
C LEU A 49 -12.92 -0.71 7.35
N THR A 50 -11.62 -0.85 7.08
CA THR A 50 -10.71 0.29 6.97
C THR A 50 -11.12 1.21 5.82
N ARG A 51 -11.49 0.68 4.66
CA ARG A 51 -11.97 1.46 3.51
C ARG A 51 -13.22 2.27 3.86
N ASP A 52 -14.18 1.66 4.55
CA ASP A 52 -15.42 2.33 4.94
C ASP A 52 -15.15 3.45 5.94
N SER A 53 -14.27 3.22 6.92
CA SER A 53 -13.84 4.26 7.86
C SER A 53 -13.12 5.42 7.16
N PHE A 54 -12.34 5.13 6.14
CA PHE A 54 -11.64 6.15 5.34
C PHE A 54 -12.59 6.96 4.49
N LYS A 55 -13.60 6.33 3.90
CA LYS A 55 -14.66 7.04 3.17
C LYS A 55 -15.38 8.04 4.09
N GLN A 56 -15.80 7.60 5.27
CA GLN A 56 -16.41 8.50 6.26
C GLN A 56 -15.48 9.64 6.69
N TYR A 57 -14.19 9.37 6.82
CA TYR A 57 -13.21 10.42 7.14
C TYR A 57 -13.04 11.42 6.00
N GLU A 58 -12.98 10.94 4.75
CA GLU A 58 -12.93 11.79 3.55
C GLU A 58 -14.16 12.68 3.44
N ASP A 59 -15.35 12.15 3.68
CA ASP A 59 -16.59 12.92 3.68
C ASP A 59 -16.55 14.04 4.75
N ARG A 60 -16.12 13.73 5.97
CA ARG A 60 -15.93 14.77 7.01
C ARG A 60 -14.90 15.84 6.61
N LEU A 61 -13.85 15.48 5.90
CA LEU A 61 -12.88 16.46 5.39
C LEU A 61 -13.48 17.35 4.30
N LYS A 62 -14.30 16.79 3.39
CA LYS A 62 -15.03 17.56 2.35
C LYS A 62 -15.99 18.56 2.98
N ASP A 63 -16.76 18.13 3.98
CA ASP A 63 -17.68 19.02 4.70
C ASP A 63 -16.93 20.15 5.42
N ALA A 64 -15.80 19.83 6.07
CA ALA A 64 -15.00 20.82 6.75
C ALA A 64 -14.34 21.83 5.77
N ASP A 65 -13.96 21.36 4.59
CA ASP A 65 -13.46 22.23 3.52
C ASP A 65 -14.56 23.11 2.94
N GLY A 66 -15.74 22.55 2.71
CA GLY A 66 -16.93 23.27 2.24
C GLY A 66 -17.29 24.46 3.13
N LYS A 67 -17.33 24.26 4.45
CA LYS A 67 -17.58 25.35 5.40
C LYS A 67 -16.55 26.48 5.33
N LYS A 68 -15.26 26.13 5.09
CA LYS A 68 -14.22 27.15 4.89
C LYS A 68 -14.40 27.92 3.60
N VAL A 69 -14.81 27.25 2.52
CA VAL A 69 -15.13 27.88 1.23
C VAL A 69 -16.29 28.85 1.38
N GLU A 70 -17.36 28.44 2.07
CA GLU A 70 -18.53 29.28 2.35
C GLU A 70 -18.14 30.56 3.10
N GLU A 71 -17.35 30.46 4.19
CA GLU A 71 -16.87 31.63 4.94
C GLU A 71 -16.04 32.59 4.06
N ILE A 72 -15.13 32.05 3.25
CA ILE A 72 -14.29 32.84 2.34
C ILE A 72 -15.16 33.54 1.28
N THR A 73 -16.14 32.84 0.72
CA THR A 73 -17.05 33.38 -0.28
C THR A 73 -17.89 34.52 0.31
N ALA A 74 -18.49 34.30 1.49
CA ALA A 74 -19.27 35.32 2.17
C ALA A 74 -18.45 36.61 2.44
N LEU A 75 -17.23 36.48 2.92
CA LEU A 75 -16.34 37.62 3.15
C LEU A 75 -15.98 38.36 1.88
N ASN A 76 -15.79 37.65 0.75
CA ASN A 76 -15.52 38.29 -0.54
C ASN A 76 -16.76 39.03 -1.06
N GLU A 77 -17.95 38.44 -0.94
CA GLU A 77 -19.21 39.07 -1.31
C GLU A 77 -19.49 40.33 -0.49
N GLU A 78 -19.32 40.26 0.83
CA GLU A 78 -19.44 41.41 1.71
C GLU A 78 -18.43 42.53 1.37
N ALA A 79 -17.20 42.17 1.06
CA ALA A 79 -16.18 43.14 0.65
C ALA A 79 -16.56 43.81 -0.67
N GLN A 80 -17.13 43.09 -1.63
CA GLN A 80 -17.62 43.65 -2.90
C GLN A 80 -18.84 44.53 -2.70
N ALA A 81 -19.80 44.15 -1.86
CA ALA A 81 -20.98 44.92 -1.55
C ALA A 81 -20.60 46.27 -0.89
N LEU A 82 -19.66 46.24 0.06
CA LEU A 82 -19.13 47.46 0.69
C LEU A 82 -18.45 48.37 -0.35
N ARG A 83 -17.63 47.86 -1.25
CA ARG A 83 -17.02 48.66 -2.29
C ARG A 83 -18.05 49.36 -3.18
N LYS A 84 -19.06 48.65 -3.65
CA LYS A 84 -20.15 49.20 -4.44
C LYS A 84 -20.91 50.30 -3.67
N SER A 85 -21.17 50.09 -2.38
CA SER A 85 -21.84 51.10 -1.56
C SER A 85 -21.02 52.38 -1.38
N GLY A 86 -19.68 52.24 -1.30
CA GLY A 86 -18.74 53.36 -1.20
C GLY A 86 -18.59 54.20 -2.48
N GLU A 87 -18.93 53.64 -3.64
CA GLU A 87 -18.88 54.29 -4.94
C GLU A 87 -20.09 55.21 -5.21
N GLY A 88 -21.13 55.14 -4.37
CA GLY A 88 -22.34 55.94 -4.52
C GLY A 88 -22.06 57.45 -4.45
N SER A 89 -22.71 58.23 -5.32
CA SER A 89 -22.52 59.69 -5.42
C SER A 89 -22.96 60.47 -4.18
N SER A 90 -23.85 59.89 -3.36
CA SER A 90 -24.37 60.50 -2.13
C SER A 90 -23.51 60.25 -0.87
N VAL A 91 -22.40 59.53 -1.00
CA VAL A 91 -21.51 59.18 0.14
C VAL A 91 -20.43 60.23 0.30
N ASN A 92 -20.36 60.87 1.48
CA ASN A 92 -19.31 61.85 1.76
C ASN A 92 -17.93 61.20 1.88
N ALA A 93 -16.84 61.98 1.77
CA ALA A 93 -15.47 61.48 1.72
C ALA A 93 -15.05 60.66 2.96
N GLU A 94 -15.48 61.06 4.15
CA GLU A 94 -15.15 60.37 5.39
C GLU A 94 -15.81 58.98 5.47
N LYS A 95 -17.12 58.93 5.22
CA LYS A 95 -17.87 57.68 5.20
C LYS A 95 -17.37 56.74 4.09
N ARG A 96 -17.03 57.28 2.92
CA ARG A 96 -16.39 56.52 1.83
C ARG A 96 -15.08 55.87 2.29
N SER A 97 -14.21 56.64 2.96
CA SER A 97 -12.95 56.13 3.50
C SER A 97 -13.15 54.99 4.52
N GLN A 98 -14.17 55.10 5.40
CA GLN A 98 -14.53 54.05 6.34
C GLN A 98 -14.98 52.77 5.65
N ILE A 99 -15.88 52.90 4.67
CA ILE A 99 -16.40 51.78 3.88
C ILE A 99 -15.27 51.02 3.16
N PHE A 100 -14.36 51.75 2.51
CA PHE A 100 -13.23 51.11 1.81
C PHE A 100 -12.23 50.47 2.74
N ARG A 101 -12.00 51.01 3.93
CA ARG A 101 -11.17 50.34 4.95
C ARG A 101 -11.81 49.01 5.39
N GLU A 102 -13.11 49.03 5.65
CA GLU A 102 -13.85 47.83 6.04
C GLU A 102 -13.85 46.76 4.92
N ALA A 103 -14.09 47.15 3.68
CA ALA A 103 -14.02 46.30 2.52
C ALA A 103 -12.63 45.65 2.37
N SER A 104 -11.56 46.44 2.56
CA SER A 104 -10.19 45.99 2.46
C SER A 104 -9.86 44.99 3.61
N PHE A 105 -10.35 45.23 4.81
CA PHE A 105 -10.17 44.32 5.95
C PHE A 105 -10.86 42.98 5.70
N LYS A 106 -12.11 42.99 5.22
CA LYS A 106 -12.82 41.73 4.88
C LYS A 106 -12.11 40.98 3.78
N LYS A 107 -11.64 41.64 2.75
CA LYS A 107 -10.87 41.02 1.65
C LYS A 107 -9.57 40.42 2.17
N GLN A 108 -8.82 41.12 3.01
CA GLN A 108 -7.59 40.62 3.62
C GLN A 108 -7.86 39.37 4.49
N ARG A 109 -8.97 39.38 5.25
CA ARG A 109 -9.38 38.22 6.04
C ARG A 109 -9.70 37.02 5.16
N ALA A 110 -10.46 37.22 4.07
CA ALA A 110 -10.75 36.17 3.09
C ALA A 110 -9.47 35.57 2.50
N ASP A 111 -8.51 36.42 2.09
CA ASP A 111 -7.24 35.98 1.51
C ASP A 111 -6.38 35.18 2.51
N ASN A 112 -6.38 35.59 3.79
CA ASN A 112 -5.68 34.86 4.85
C ASN A 112 -6.34 33.50 5.13
N LEU A 113 -7.67 33.44 5.18
CA LEU A 113 -8.42 32.19 5.32
C LEU A 113 -8.18 31.26 4.12
N GLN A 114 -8.14 31.78 2.90
CA GLN A 114 -7.83 30.98 1.71
C GLN A 114 -6.43 30.39 1.76
N LYS A 115 -5.41 31.15 2.18
CA LYS A 115 -4.05 30.62 2.38
C LYS A 115 -4.03 29.52 3.45
N GLY A 116 -4.70 29.77 4.57
CA GLY A 116 -4.83 28.79 5.67
C GLY A 116 -5.55 27.50 5.21
N ARG A 117 -6.62 27.64 4.41
CA ARG A 117 -7.36 26.52 3.85
C ARG A 117 -6.46 25.63 2.96
N VAL A 118 -5.67 26.23 2.07
CA VAL A 118 -4.75 25.48 1.20
C VAL A 118 -3.70 24.70 2.02
N ALA A 119 -3.11 25.33 3.04
CA ALA A 119 -2.16 24.69 3.92
C ALA A 119 -2.80 23.52 4.70
N TRP A 120 -3.99 23.76 5.27
CA TRP A 120 -4.78 22.76 5.97
C TRP A 120 -5.12 21.57 5.08
N ALA A 121 -5.61 21.80 3.86
CA ALA A 121 -5.97 20.75 2.91
C ALA A 121 -4.76 19.86 2.56
N ARG A 122 -3.60 20.46 2.30
CA ARG A 122 -2.35 19.72 2.04
C ARG A 122 -1.94 18.86 3.24
N GLN A 123 -1.99 19.41 4.44
CA GLN A 123 -1.64 18.69 5.66
C GLN A 123 -2.59 17.49 5.88
N LYS A 124 -3.89 17.69 5.72
CA LYS A 124 -4.90 16.65 5.89
C LYS A 124 -4.76 15.54 4.84
N GLN A 125 -4.50 15.92 3.58
CA GLN A 125 -4.27 14.94 2.52
C GLN A 125 -3.01 14.09 2.78
N ALA A 126 -1.91 14.71 3.20
CA ALA A 126 -0.68 13.99 3.54
C ALA A 126 -0.91 13.00 4.70
N ALA A 127 -1.52 13.46 5.79
CA ALA A 127 -1.84 12.62 6.95
C ALA A 127 -2.81 11.47 6.60
N PHE A 128 -3.76 11.73 5.70
CA PHE A 128 -4.70 10.72 5.21
C PHE A 128 -3.99 9.62 4.42
N ASN A 129 -3.13 10.01 3.46
CA ASN A 129 -2.35 9.07 2.67
C ASN A 129 -1.41 8.21 3.54
N ASP A 130 -0.75 8.83 4.52
CA ASP A 130 0.12 8.13 5.45
C ASP A 130 -0.66 7.09 6.28
N LYS A 131 -1.84 7.48 6.78
CA LYS A 131 -2.72 6.57 7.50
C LYS A 131 -3.17 5.38 6.64
N ILE A 132 -3.59 5.62 5.39
CA ILE A 132 -3.96 4.54 4.45
C ILE A 132 -2.80 3.57 4.25
N ASN A 133 -1.60 4.09 3.97
CA ASN A 133 -0.42 3.27 3.73
C ASN A 133 -0.04 2.42 4.95
N THR A 134 -0.15 3.01 6.14
CA THR A 134 0.13 2.32 7.41
C THR A 134 -0.84 1.18 7.66
N GLU A 135 -2.14 1.43 7.53
CA GLU A 135 -3.17 0.40 7.72
C GLU A 135 -3.03 -0.75 6.71
N LEU A 136 -2.84 -0.42 5.42
CA LEU A 136 -2.64 -1.46 4.41
C LEU A 136 -1.33 -2.25 4.61
N ALA A 137 -0.29 -1.63 5.15
CA ALA A 137 0.95 -2.34 5.51
C ALA A 137 0.71 -3.31 6.68
N MET A 138 -0.06 -2.91 7.69
CA MET A 138 -0.43 -3.79 8.80
C MET A 138 -1.26 -4.98 8.32
N HIS A 139 -2.27 -4.77 7.46
CA HIS A 139 -3.08 -5.85 6.90
C HIS A 139 -2.23 -6.83 6.08
N ARG A 140 -1.31 -6.32 5.25
CA ARG A 140 -0.37 -7.18 4.50
C ARG A 140 0.50 -8.02 5.43
N LYS A 141 1.02 -7.44 6.51
CA LYS A 141 1.83 -8.14 7.50
C LYS A 141 1.05 -9.26 8.18
N GLU A 142 -0.20 -9.01 8.55
CA GLU A 142 -1.09 -10.00 9.16
C GLU A 142 -1.37 -11.16 8.20
N ILE A 143 -1.70 -10.87 6.95
CA ILE A 143 -1.93 -11.88 5.92
C ILE A 143 -0.66 -12.72 5.70
N ILE A 144 0.53 -12.11 5.64
CA ILE A 144 1.80 -12.83 5.49
C ILE A 144 2.02 -13.78 6.67
N ALA A 145 1.72 -13.37 7.90
CA ALA A 145 1.84 -14.25 9.07
C ALA A 145 0.93 -15.49 8.93
N ILE A 146 -0.32 -15.30 8.49
CA ILE A 146 -1.25 -16.42 8.26
C ILE A 146 -0.76 -17.34 7.13
N ILE A 147 -0.21 -16.76 6.03
CA ILE A 147 0.40 -17.57 4.96
C ILE A 147 1.53 -18.44 5.51
N GLN A 148 2.39 -17.88 6.36
CA GLN A 148 3.51 -18.62 6.97
C GLN A 148 3.03 -19.74 7.89
N GLU A 149 1.97 -19.53 8.67
CA GLU A 149 1.35 -20.55 9.49
C GLU A 149 0.80 -21.71 8.66
N VAL A 150 0.03 -21.39 7.61
CA VAL A 150 -0.54 -22.39 6.69
C VAL A 150 0.56 -23.14 5.96
N ALA A 151 1.58 -22.43 5.46
CA ALA A 151 2.69 -23.05 4.75
C ALA A 151 3.41 -24.07 5.62
N LYS A 152 3.69 -23.72 6.88
CA LYS A 152 4.31 -24.64 7.86
C LYS A 152 3.42 -25.84 8.18
N ALA A 153 2.13 -25.60 8.42
CA ALA A 153 1.18 -26.65 8.78
C ALA A 153 0.96 -27.65 7.65
N GLU A 154 0.96 -27.19 6.41
CA GLU A 154 0.73 -28.01 5.23
C GLU A 154 2.02 -28.54 4.59
N GLY A 155 3.18 -28.13 5.10
CA GLY A 155 4.49 -28.61 4.67
C GLY A 155 4.89 -28.07 3.28
N TYR A 156 4.56 -26.82 2.97
CA TYR A 156 5.09 -26.15 1.80
C TYR A 156 6.49 -25.63 2.06
N ASP A 157 7.39 -25.90 1.12
CA ASP A 157 8.77 -25.40 1.17
C ASP A 157 8.85 -23.95 0.67
N PHE A 158 8.01 -23.60 -0.31
CA PHE A 158 7.94 -22.25 -0.89
C PHE A 158 6.49 -21.81 -1.13
N VAL A 159 6.23 -20.51 -0.88
CA VAL A 159 4.97 -19.85 -1.26
C VAL A 159 5.28 -18.60 -2.09
N PHE A 160 4.87 -18.58 -3.34
CA PHE A 160 5.11 -17.48 -4.26
C PHE A 160 3.90 -16.57 -4.43
N ASN A 161 4.12 -15.25 -4.42
CA ASN A 161 3.09 -14.29 -4.76
C ASN A 161 2.98 -14.12 -6.28
N ARG A 162 1.93 -14.68 -6.89
CA ARG A 162 1.68 -14.58 -8.34
C ARG A 162 1.11 -13.24 -8.79
N SER A 163 0.59 -12.39 -7.86
CA SER A 163 0.12 -11.04 -8.18
C SER A 163 1.22 -9.98 -8.07
N GLY A 164 2.44 -10.36 -7.69
CA GLY A 164 3.58 -9.46 -7.59
C GLY A 164 4.12 -9.11 -8.98
N ALA A 165 4.42 -7.82 -9.16
CA ALA A 165 5.12 -7.32 -10.33
C ALA A 165 6.35 -6.52 -9.92
N SER A 166 7.37 -6.50 -10.79
CA SER A 166 8.54 -5.64 -10.64
C SER A 166 8.16 -4.16 -10.81
N GLY A 167 9.06 -3.24 -10.50
CA GLY A 167 8.86 -1.81 -10.76
C GLY A 167 8.60 -1.48 -12.23
N ALA A 168 8.98 -2.36 -13.18
CA ALA A 168 8.67 -2.24 -14.60
C ALA A 168 7.33 -2.89 -15.01
N GLY A 169 6.52 -3.37 -14.05
CA GLY A 169 5.24 -4.02 -14.32
C GLY A 169 5.34 -5.47 -14.80
N ILE A 170 6.53 -6.08 -14.78
CA ILE A 170 6.74 -7.47 -15.21
C ILE A 170 6.36 -8.40 -14.05
N PRO A 171 5.52 -9.44 -14.26
CA PRO A 171 5.22 -10.43 -13.25
C PRO A 171 6.48 -11.07 -12.65
N ILE A 172 6.57 -11.17 -11.32
CA ILE A 172 7.70 -11.82 -10.65
C ILE A 172 7.67 -13.33 -10.88
N LEU A 173 6.47 -13.93 -10.88
CA LEU A 173 6.24 -15.32 -11.23
C LEU A 173 5.46 -15.40 -12.54
N SER A 174 6.16 -15.72 -13.63
CA SER A 174 5.55 -15.79 -14.97
C SER A 174 4.96 -17.15 -15.28
N TYR A 175 5.49 -18.23 -14.68
CA TYR A 175 5.06 -19.61 -14.89
C TYR A 175 5.36 -20.48 -13.67
N SER A 176 4.46 -21.40 -13.37
CA SER A 176 4.64 -22.42 -12.35
C SER A 176 3.78 -23.62 -12.72
N LYS A 177 4.42 -24.77 -12.99
CA LYS A 177 3.73 -26.00 -13.38
C LYS A 177 3.02 -26.68 -12.20
N ASP A 178 3.71 -26.79 -11.08
CA ASP A 178 3.31 -27.68 -9.97
C ASP A 178 2.95 -26.91 -8.69
N ALA A 179 2.85 -25.55 -8.73
CA ALA A 179 2.47 -24.77 -7.56
C ALA A 179 0.96 -24.85 -7.30
N THR A 180 0.60 -25.31 -6.09
CA THR A 180 -0.79 -25.32 -5.64
C THR A 180 -1.26 -23.90 -5.33
N ASP A 181 -2.36 -23.45 -5.93
CA ASP A 181 -2.98 -22.16 -5.55
C ASP A 181 -3.77 -22.29 -4.26
N ILE A 182 -3.23 -21.76 -3.18
CA ILE A 182 -3.85 -21.78 -1.84
C ILE A 182 -4.61 -20.47 -1.52
N THR A 183 -4.83 -19.60 -2.50
CA THR A 183 -5.53 -18.31 -2.29
C THR A 183 -6.93 -18.51 -1.72
N GLY A 184 -7.68 -19.53 -2.19
CA GLY A 184 -9.04 -19.81 -1.73
C GLY A 184 -9.10 -20.18 -0.25
N SER A 185 -8.32 -21.16 0.18
CA SER A 185 -8.27 -21.58 1.59
C SER A 185 -7.78 -20.47 2.52
N LEU A 186 -6.83 -19.66 2.04
CA LEU A 186 -6.38 -18.48 2.77
C LEU A 186 -7.46 -17.41 2.92
N LEU A 187 -8.31 -17.19 1.89
CA LEU A 187 -9.44 -16.26 1.98
C LEU A 187 -10.43 -16.67 3.07
N GLU A 188 -10.74 -17.95 3.18
CA GLU A 188 -11.59 -18.48 4.25
C GLU A 188 -10.95 -18.23 5.62
N ARG A 189 -9.65 -18.53 5.74
CA ARG A 189 -8.92 -18.39 7.00
C ARG A 189 -8.76 -16.97 7.47
N ILE A 190 -8.41 -16.01 6.59
CA ILE A 190 -8.25 -14.60 6.96
C ILE A 190 -9.57 -13.92 7.30
N ASN A 191 -10.70 -14.45 6.80
CA ASN A 191 -12.03 -13.91 7.04
C ASN A 191 -12.85 -14.72 8.06
N LYS A 192 -12.23 -15.70 8.74
CA LYS A 192 -12.92 -16.55 9.73
C LYS A 192 -13.61 -15.76 10.83
N ASP A 193 -12.98 -14.67 11.28
CA ASP A 193 -13.45 -13.81 12.36
C ASP A 193 -14.13 -12.54 11.81
N ALA A 194 -14.55 -12.55 10.53
CA ALA A 194 -15.30 -11.44 9.95
C ALA A 194 -16.64 -11.28 10.67
N PRO A 195 -17.04 -10.04 11.01
CA PRO A 195 -18.38 -9.79 11.52
C PRO A 195 -19.42 -10.26 10.48
N GLU A 196 -20.53 -10.81 10.95
CA GLU A 196 -21.67 -11.10 10.07
C GLU A 196 -22.13 -9.81 9.39
N GLU A 197 -22.17 -9.80 8.05
CA GLU A 197 -22.77 -8.69 7.32
C GLU A 197 -24.24 -8.60 7.74
N LYS A 198 -24.63 -7.54 8.47
CA LYS A 198 -26.04 -7.25 8.67
C LYS A 198 -26.60 -6.92 7.30
N GLU A 199 -27.46 -7.79 6.80
CA GLU A 199 -28.30 -7.46 5.65
C GLU A 199 -29.09 -6.21 6.05
N GLU A 200 -28.79 -5.07 5.46
CA GLU A 200 -29.63 -3.89 5.55
C GLU A 200 -30.91 -4.20 4.75
N GLU A 201 -32.02 -4.45 5.47
CA GLU A 201 -33.37 -4.53 4.91
C GLU A 201 -33.80 -3.15 4.37
#